data_21c640a161c20f44d6c150af56f01d90
#
_entry.id   21c640a161c20f44d6c150af56f01d90
#
_cell.length_a   1.000
_cell.length_b   1.000
_cell.length_c   1.000
_cell.angle_alpha   90.00
_cell.angle_beta   90.00
_cell.angle_gamma   90.00
#
_symmetry.space_group_name_H-M   'P 1'
#
loop_
_entity.id
_entity.type
_entity.pdbx_description
1 polymer ?
#
loop_
_entity_poly.entity_id
_entity_poly.type
_entity_poly.pdbx_seq_one_letter_code
_entity_poly.pdbx_strand_id
1 'polypeptide(L)'
;MREVALVAAIAMFAASALAADPWYPSKYGKDDTIGAANNLSPEIVVEAAKLVKTGKTYSLGVTTGPDTPAYGTRNFQIFTESSIIGTPLGTNKATGNDDFLATWMGIGSQLDGLGHLGIDYTYYNGHKESEFLRPHGLLLLSTDKVPPIVTRGVLLDFVALQGGNLAPGKAINRAEIEAAVAKQGTPIRKGD
;
A
#
# COMPACT_ATOMS: atom_id res chain seq x y z
N MET A 1 -51.96 46.84 33.51
CA MET A 1 -50.62 46.57 32.91
C MET A 1 -50.38 45.05 33.02
N ARG A 2 -50.48 44.38 31.91
CA ARG A 2 -50.30 42.90 31.82
C ARG A 2 -48.93 42.64 31.25
N GLU A 3 -48.08 42.03 32.04
CA GLU A 3 -46.79 41.57 31.55
C GLU A 3 -46.98 40.27 30.77
N VAL A 4 -46.52 40.25 29.52
CA VAL A 4 -46.51 39.10 28.65
C VAL A 4 -45.12 38.48 28.80
N ALA A 5 -45.01 37.34 29.48
CA ALA A 5 -43.79 36.57 29.55
C ALA A 5 -43.62 35.75 28.27
N LEU A 6 -42.55 36.12 27.50
CA LEU A 6 -42.14 35.39 26.29
C LEU A 6 -41.28 34.22 26.68
N VAL A 7 -41.84 33.00 26.64
CA VAL A 7 -41.07 31.75 26.83
C VAL A 7 -40.41 31.39 25.49
N ALA A 8 -39.12 31.60 25.36
CA ALA A 8 -38.35 31.14 24.23
C ALA A 8 -38.01 29.66 24.43
N ALA A 9 -38.64 28.79 23.67
CA ALA A 9 -38.28 27.36 23.60
C ALA A 9 -37.05 27.20 22.71
N ILE A 10 -35.88 26.97 23.31
CA ILE A 10 -34.68 26.59 22.58
C ILE A 10 -34.81 25.09 22.25
N ALA A 11 -35.18 24.78 21.02
CA ALA A 11 -35.10 23.43 20.48
C ALA A 11 -33.62 23.09 20.24
N MET A 12 -33.01 22.32 21.15
CA MET A 12 -31.70 21.67 20.89
C MET A 12 -31.92 20.54 19.88
N PHE A 13 -31.58 20.81 18.63
CA PHE A 13 -31.34 19.73 17.67
C PHE A 13 -30.03 19.05 18.08
N ALA A 14 -30.14 17.95 18.80
CA ALA A 14 -29.04 17.01 18.92
C ALA A 14 -28.87 16.35 17.54
N ALA A 15 -27.95 16.88 16.74
CA ALA A 15 -27.47 16.17 15.57
C ALA A 15 -26.79 14.88 16.09
N SER A 16 -27.48 13.76 15.99
CA SER A 16 -26.85 12.44 16.15
C SER A 16 -25.82 12.34 15.04
N ALA A 17 -24.55 12.62 15.35
CA ALA A 17 -23.47 12.19 14.51
C ALA A 17 -23.61 10.68 14.41
N LEU A 18 -24.04 10.19 13.24
CA LEU A 18 -23.94 8.78 12.91
C LEU A 18 -22.45 8.45 13.05
N ALA A 19 -22.08 7.78 14.13
CA ALA A 19 -20.75 7.25 14.29
C ALA A 19 -20.53 6.36 13.08
N ALA A 20 -19.54 6.71 12.25
CA ALA A 20 -19.13 5.83 11.17
C ALA A 20 -18.83 4.46 11.79
N ASP A 21 -19.26 3.39 11.11
CA ASP A 21 -18.95 2.04 11.56
C ASP A 21 -17.45 1.95 11.87
N PRO A 22 -17.06 1.42 13.03
CA PRO A 22 -15.66 1.34 13.38
C PRO A 22 -14.92 0.52 12.31
N TRP A 23 -13.86 1.08 11.74
CA TRP A 23 -13.05 0.41 10.71
C TRP A 23 -12.15 -0.70 11.27
N TYR A 24 -12.24 -0.91 12.59
CA TYR A 24 -11.61 -2.04 13.27
C TYR A 24 -12.53 -2.55 14.39
N PRO A 25 -12.40 -3.82 14.83
CA PRO A 25 -11.40 -4.79 14.39
C PRO A 25 -11.60 -5.24 12.93
N SER A 26 -10.53 -5.73 12.33
CA SER A 26 -10.55 -6.32 11.00
C SER A 26 -11.51 -7.51 10.92
N LYS A 27 -12.09 -7.73 9.73
CA LYS A 27 -12.88 -8.95 9.43
C LYS A 27 -12.06 -10.25 9.55
N TYR A 28 -10.74 -10.16 9.60
CA TYR A 28 -9.84 -11.29 9.79
C TYR A 28 -9.50 -11.55 11.27
N GLY A 29 -10.05 -10.77 12.17
CA GLY A 29 -9.88 -10.88 13.62
C GLY A 29 -9.06 -9.75 14.22
N LYS A 30 -9.21 -9.57 15.54
CA LYS A 30 -8.55 -8.47 16.27
C LYS A 30 -7.02 -8.57 16.33
N ASP A 31 -6.48 -9.77 16.18
CA ASP A 31 -5.05 -10.04 16.24
C ASP A 31 -4.41 -10.15 14.84
N ASP A 32 -5.18 -9.88 13.79
CA ASP A 32 -4.68 -9.94 12.42
C ASP A 32 -3.74 -8.79 12.11
N THR A 33 -2.62 -9.10 11.45
CA THR A 33 -1.56 -8.15 11.09
C THR A 33 -1.20 -8.12 9.60
N ILE A 34 -1.87 -8.95 8.77
CA ILE A 34 -1.58 -9.08 7.34
C ILE A 34 -2.77 -8.73 6.42
N GLY A 35 -3.93 -8.42 6.98
CA GLY A 35 -5.07 -7.89 6.25
C GLY A 35 -5.54 -8.77 5.11
N ALA A 36 -5.68 -8.17 3.92
CA ALA A 36 -6.17 -8.88 2.73
C ALA A 36 -5.27 -10.03 2.27
N ALA A 37 -4.01 -10.09 2.70
CA ALA A 37 -3.12 -11.23 2.44
C ALA A 37 -3.66 -12.55 3.02
N ASN A 38 -4.56 -12.51 3.99
CA ASN A 38 -5.32 -13.67 4.46
C ASN A 38 -6.23 -14.32 3.39
N ASN A 39 -6.41 -13.65 2.26
CA ASN A 39 -7.16 -14.24 1.15
C ASN A 39 -6.30 -15.13 0.24
N LEU A 40 -4.97 -15.06 0.37
CA LEU A 40 -4.06 -15.88 -0.42
C LEU A 40 -4.10 -17.35 0.04
N SER A 41 -3.99 -18.27 -0.90
CA SER A 41 -3.94 -19.70 -0.63
C SER A 41 -3.19 -20.45 -1.73
N PRO A 42 -2.74 -21.70 -1.48
CA PRO A 42 -2.13 -22.54 -2.52
C PRO A 42 -3.03 -22.73 -3.75
N GLU A 43 -4.33 -22.83 -3.58
CA GLU A 43 -5.29 -23.00 -4.67
C GLU A 43 -5.31 -21.76 -5.58
N ILE A 44 -5.23 -20.56 -5.00
CA ILE A 44 -5.14 -19.30 -5.76
C ILE A 44 -3.86 -19.27 -6.61
N VAL A 45 -2.74 -19.75 -6.08
CA VAL A 45 -1.48 -19.88 -6.82
C VAL A 45 -1.66 -20.82 -8.03
N VAL A 46 -2.28 -21.98 -7.81
CA VAL A 46 -2.55 -22.93 -8.89
C VAL A 46 -3.47 -22.32 -9.97
N GLU A 47 -4.51 -21.62 -9.56
CA GLU A 47 -5.41 -20.94 -10.51
C GLU A 47 -4.71 -19.82 -11.26
N ALA A 48 -3.86 -19.04 -10.60
CA ALA A 48 -3.06 -17.99 -11.23
C ALA A 48 -2.10 -18.57 -12.28
N ALA A 49 -1.44 -19.69 -11.98
CA ALA A 49 -0.52 -20.37 -12.90
C ALA A 49 -1.23 -20.82 -14.19
N LYS A 50 -2.49 -21.21 -14.14
CA LYS A 50 -3.29 -21.60 -15.32
C LYS A 50 -3.54 -20.44 -16.30
N LEU A 51 -3.35 -19.19 -15.86
CA LEU A 51 -3.51 -18.00 -16.71
C LEU A 51 -2.33 -17.82 -17.68
N VAL A 52 -1.20 -18.43 -17.43
CA VAL A 52 -0.03 -18.36 -18.32
C VAL A 52 -0.33 -19.13 -19.59
N LYS A 53 -0.41 -18.41 -20.73
CA LYS A 53 -0.70 -19.01 -22.06
C LYS A 53 0.50 -18.95 -23.01
N THR A 54 1.23 -17.85 -22.99
CA THR A 54 2.34 -17.60 -23.93
C THR A 54 3.70 -17.53 -23.27
N GLY A 55 3.76 -17.49 -21.92
CA GLY A 55 4.99 -17.25 -21.16
C GLY A 55 5.56 -15.83 -21.30
N LYS A 56 4.83 -14.90 -21.96
CA LYS A 56 5.26 -13.51 -22.06
C LYS A 56 5.26 -12.85 -20.68
N THR A 57 6.36 -12.20 -20.36
CA THR A 57 6.53 -11.45 -19.10
C THR A 57 6.53 -9.95 -19.34
N TYR A 58 6.12 -9.18 -18.33
CA TYR A 58 6.09 -7.73 -18.36
C TYR A 58 6.73 -7.20 -17.09
N SER A 59 7.73 -6.33 -17.22
CA SER A 59 8.28 -5.59 -16.09
C SER A 59 7.36 -4.42 -15.77
N LEU A 60 6.77 -4.42 -14.58
CA LEU A 60 5.92 -3.32 -14.10
C LEU A 60 6.66 -2.37 -13.16
N GLY A 61 7.84 -2.76 -12.70
CA GLY A 61 8.70 -1.89 -11.89
C GLY A 61 9.37 -0.82 -12.75
N VAL A 62 9.52 0.38 -12.19
CA VAL A 62 10.36 1.43 -12.77
C VAL A 62 11.79 1.26 -12.31
N THR A 63 12.77 1.61 -13.18
CA THR A 63 14.15 1.71 -12.77
C THR A 63 14.27 2.84 -11.74
N THR A 64 14.84 2.52 -10.57
CA THR A 64 14.99 3.47 -9.49
C THR A 64 16.47 3.88 -9.36
N GLY A 65 16.73 5.16 -9.24
CA GLY A 65 18.06 5.72 -9.15
C GLY A 65 18.05 7.14 -8.59
N PRO A 66 19.20 7.83 -8.57
CA PRO A 66 19.33 9.18 -8.01
C PRO A 66 18.36 10.21 -8.62
N ASP A 67 18.00 10.05 -9.89
CA ASP A 67 17.12 10.96 -10.63
C ASP A 67 15.63 10.56 -10.57
N THR A 68 15.30 9.52 -9.83
CA THR A 68 13.89 9.11 -9.68
C THR A 68 13.12 10.17 -8.89
N PRO A 69 11.99 10.66 -9.43
CA PRO A 69 11.16 11.64 -8.71
C PRO A 69 10.78 11.14 -7.31
N ALA A 70 10.95 12.02 -6.32
CA ALA A 70 10.72 11.70 -4.92
C ALA A 70 9.99 12.84 -4.20
N TYR A 71 9.26 12.50 -3.15
CA TYR A 71 8.53 13.46 -2.34
C TYR A 71 9.46 14.21 -1.37
N GLY A 72 9.34 15.55 -1.34
CA GLY A 72 10.04 16.38 -0.38
C GLY A 72 11.57 16.25 -0.45
N THR A 73 12.18 15.94 0.67
CA THR A 73 13.64 15.78 0.80
C THR A 73 14.12 14.33 0.62
N ARG A 74 13.22 13.42 0.22
CA ARG A 74 13.60 12.02 -0.01
C ARG A 74 14.61 11.93 -1.15
N ASN A 75 15.60 11.08 -0.99
CA ASN A 75 16.63 10.85 -2.00
C ASN A 75 17.00 9.36 -2.09
N PHE A 76 17.67 9.04 -3.18
CA PHE A 76 18.25 7.74 -3.47
C PHE A 76 19.76 7.94 -3.63
N GLN A 77 20.55 7.20 -2.88
CA GLN A 77 22.00 7.21 -2.98
C GLN A 77 22.51 5.78 -3.12
N ILE A 78 23.36 5.57 -4.11
CA ILE A 78 24.06 4.32 -4.32
C ILE A 78 25.55 4.61 -4.46
N PHE A 79 26.35 3.81 -3.81
CA PHE A 79 27.81 3.87 -3.87
C PHE A 79 28.32 2.49 -4.26
N THR A 80 29.06 2.42 -5.35
CA THR A 80 29.69 1.17 -5.81
C THR A 80 31.15 1.22 -5.45
N GLU A 81 31.60 0.24 -4.71
CA GLU A 81 32.97 0.10 -4.27
C GLU A 81 33.56 -1.23 -4.75
N SER A 82 34.88 -1.23 -5.04
CA SER A 82 35.55 -2.51 -5.21
C SER A 82 35.67 -3.19 -3.86
N SER A 83 34.98 -4.31 -3.70
CA SER A 83 34.94 -5.09 -2.45
C SER A 83 36.34 -5.62 -2.03
N ILE A 84 37.26 -5.60 -2.96
CA ILE A 84 38.61 -6.06 -2.76
C ILE A 84 39.55 -4.88 -3.10
N ILE A 85 39.77 -4.01 -2.12
CA ILE A 85 40.55 -2.81 -2.27
C ILE A 85 41.93 -3.14 -2.86
N GLY A 86 42.06 -2.98 -4.18
CA GLY A 86 43.34 -2.99 -4.91
C GLY A 86 44.04 -4.35 -5.06
N THR A 87 43.50 -5.46 -4.57
CA THR A 87 44.18 -6.75 -4.60
C THR A 87 43.28 -7.89 -5.05
N PRO A 88 43.45 -8.45 -6.27
CA PRO A 88 42.72 -9.65 -6.67
C PRO A 88 42.99 -10.81 -5.73
N LEU A 89 41.94 -11.59 -5.40
CA LEU A 89 41.99 -12.73 -4.48
C LEU A 89 42.37 -14.01 -5.18
N GLY A 90 43.19 -14.80 -4.50
CA GLY A 90 43.54 -16.15 -4.89
C GLY A 90 44.38 -16.28 -6.15
N THR A 91 44.65 -17.51 -6.58
CA THR A 91 45.44 -17.83 -7.76
C THR A 91 44.75 -17.45 -9.07
N ASN A 92 43.43 -17.46 -9.09
CA ASN A 92 42.59 -17.04 -10.21
C ASN A 92 42.37 -15.51 -10.30
N LYS A 93 42.97 -14.76 -9.36
CA LYS A 93 42.93 -13.29 -9.31
C LYS A 93 41.49 -12.75 -9.38
N ALA A 94 40.57 -13.33 -8.62
CA ALA A 94 39.20 -12.89 -8.55
C ALA A 94 39.11 -11.43 -8.07
N THR A 95 38.24 -10.66 -8.72
CA THR A 95 37.87 -9.28 -8.34
C THR A 95 36.36 -9.21 -8.16
N GLY A 96 35.88 -8.24 -7.38
CA GLY A 96 34.46 -8.03 -7.15
C GLY A 96 34.16 -6.58 -6.85
N ASN A 97 32.90 -6.20 -7.03
CA ASN A 97 32.38 -4.90 -6.62
C ASN A 97 31.18 -5.12 -5.71
N ASP A 98 30.98 -4.16 -4.81
CA ASP A 98 29.85 -4.16 -3.87
C ASP A 98 29.11 -2.85 -3.94
N ASP A 99 27.81 -2.88 -3.69
CA ASP A 99 26.95 -1.71 -3.72
C ASP A 99 26.40 -1.41 -2.32
N PHE A 100 26.63 -0.20 -1.87
CA PHE A 100 25.99 0.36 -0.68
C PHE A 100 24.83 1.24 -1.08
N LEU A 101 23.64 0.97 -0.53
CA LEU A 101 22.41 1.68 -0.84
C LEU A 101 21.89 2.44 0.38
N ALA A 102 21.68 3.76 0.24
CA ALA A 102 20.98 4.59 1.21
C ALA A 102 19.81 5.29 0.51
N THR A 103 18.59 4.89 0.85
CA THR A 103 17.39 5.39 0.17
C THR A 103 16.16 5.39 1.08
N TRP A 104 15.19 6.23 0.75
CA TRP A 104 13.82 6.06 1.22
C TRP A 104 13.13 4.98 0.40
N MET A 105 12.58 3.96 1.08
CA MET A 105 11.91 2.84 0.44
C MET A 105 10.68 3.24 -0.40
N GLY A 106 10.11 4.43 -0.15
CA GLY A 106 9.01 5.00 -0.91
C GLY A 106 9.43 5.73 -2.19
N ILE A 107 10.62 5.45 -2.77
CA ILE A 107 11.05 5.99 -4.06
C ILE A 107 10.91 4.88 -5.12
N GLY A 108 10.21 5.19 -6.22
CA GLY A 108 9.95 4.23 -7.29
C GLY A 108 8.84 3.22 -6.95
N SER A 109 8.96 2.01 -7.49
CA SER A 109 7.98 0.93 -7.22
C SER A 109 8.17 0.36 -5.83
N GLN A 110 7.08 0.26 -5.06
CA GLN A 110 7.12 -0.12 -3.65
C GLN A 110 5.89 -0.92 -3.24
N LEU A 111 5.98 -1.61 -2.11
CA LEU A 111 4.87 -2.20 -1.39
C LEU A 111 4.79 -1.58 0.00
N ASP A 112 3.75 -0.80 0.25
CA ASP A 112 3.47 -0.23 1.57
C ASP A 112 2.79 -1.26 2.46
N GLY A 113 3.33 -1.45 3.67
CA GLY A 113 2.75 -2.32 4.68
C GLY A 113 1.60 -1.64 5.44
N LEU A 114 0.87 -2.42 6.22
CA LEU A 114 -0.28 -1.95 7.01
C LEU A 114 0.11 -0.98 8.14
N GLY A 115 1.39 -0.87 8.45
CA GLY A 115 1.96 0.11 9.38
C GLY A 115 2.42 1.42 8.72
N HIS A 116 2.18 1.60 7.39
CA HIS A 116 2.65 2.79 6.67
C HIS A 116 1.73 4.01 6.83
N LEU A 117 0.41 3.80 6.73
CA LEU A 117 -0.58 4.87 6.85
C LEU A 117 -1.58 4.58 7.97
N GLY A 118 -1.90 5.61 8.74
CA GLY A 118 -2.89 5.56 9.81
C GLY A 118 -3.75 6.83 9.84
N ILE A 119 -4.75 6.83 10.69
CA ILE A 119 -5.62 7.99 10.97
C ILE A 119 -5.51 8.30 12.45
N ASP A 120 -5.13 9.52 12.78
CA ASP A 120 -4.96 9.96 14.17
C ASP A 120 -4.12 8.96 14.99
N TYR A 121 -2.90 8.66 14.49
CA TYR A 121 -1.96 7.71 15.09
C TYR A 121 -2.53 6.29 15.33
N THR A 122 -3.65 5.97 14.67
CA THR A 122 -4.26 4.65 14.70
C THR A 122 -4.12 3.99 13.33
N TYR A 123 -3.54 2.82 13.31
CA TYR A 123 -3.20 2.05 12.11
C TYR A 123 -4.09 0.83 11.99
N TYR A 124 -3.79 -0.01 11.02
CA TYR A 124 -4.57 -1.21 10.75
C TYR A 124 -4.92 -1.96 12.04
N ASN A 125 -6.15 -2.42 12.09
CA ASN A 125 -6.73 -3.19 13.20
C ASN A 125 -6.75 -2.47 14.54
N GLY A 126 -6.64 -1.12 14.53
CA GLY A 126 -6.72 -0.28 15.74
C GLY A 126 -5.41 -0.12 16.50
N HIS A 127 -4.30 -0.66 15.99
CA HIS A 127 -2.99 -0.50 16.63
C HIS A 127 -2.56 0.95 16.69
N LYS A 128 -2.04 1.37 17.84
CA LYS A 128 -1.47 2.70 18.01
C LYS A 128 -0.01 2.73 17.58
N GLU A 129 0.42 3.83 16.95
CA GLU A 129 1.80 4.01 16.48
C GLU A 129 2.83 3.70 17.57
N SER A 130 2.59 4.19 18.79
CA SER A 130 3.47 3.98 19.94
C SER A 130 3.67 2.51 20.34
N GLU A 131 2.75 1.63 19.94
CA GLU A 131 2.84 0.20 20.25
C GLU A 131 3.88 -0.50 19.38
N PHE A 132 4.04 -0.09 18.12
CA PHE A 132 4.81 -0.86 17.14
C PHE A 132 5.93 -0.10 16.43
N LEU A 133 5.89 1.24 16.32
CA LEU A 133 6.95 2.02 15.65
C LEU A 133 8.20 2.08 16.55
N ARG A 134 9.36 1.77 15.96
CA ARG A 134 10.66 1.89 16.59
C ARG A 134 11.67 2.51 15.63
N PRO A 135 12.77 3.14 16.12
CA PRO A 135 13.78 3.76 15.25
C PRO A 135 14.41 2.81 14.23
N HIS A 136 14.39 1.51 14.50
CA HIS A 136 15.04 0.50 13.66
C HIS A 136 14.03 -0.42 12.95
N GLY A 137 12.74 -0.05 12.88
CA GLY A 137 11.71 -0.81 12.18
C GLY A 137 10.40 -0.91 12.95
N LEU A 138 9.51 -1.74 12.45
CA LEU A 138 8.19 -1.98 13.01
C LEU A 138 8.16 -3.31 13.77
N LEU A 139 7.55 -3.32 14.95
CA LEU A 139 7.31 -4.56 15.73
C LEU A 139 6.09 -5.34 15.20
N LEU A 140 5.12 -4.64 14.60
CA LEU A 140 3.91 -5.19 14.01
C LEU A 140 3.65 -4.50 12.67
N LEU A 141 2.77 -5.07 11.86
CA LEU A 141 2.28 -4.50 10.60
C LEU A 141 3.37 -4.28 9.52
N SER A 142 4.52 -4.90 9.68
CA SER A 142 5.64 -4.82 8.74
C SER A 142 5.45 -5.78 7.56
N THR A 143 6.03 -5.45 6.42
CA THR A 143 5.87 -6.22 5.17
C THR A 143 6.55 -7.60 5.22
N ASP A 144 7.51 -7.82 6.13
CA ASP A 144 8.17 -9.12 6.30
C ASP A 144 7.22 -10.23 6.81
N LYS A 145 6.06 -9.85 7.35
CA LYS A 145 5.01 -10.78 7.79
C LYS A 145 4.02 -11.14 6.67
N VAL A 146 4.00 -10.37 5.58
CA VAL A 146 3.15 -10.65 4.44
C VAL A 146 3.72 -11.85 3.67
N PRO A 147 2.93 -12.90 3.42
CA PRO A 147 3.40 -14.05 2.65
C PRO A 147 3.71 -13.66 1.20
N PRO A 148 4.46 -14.47 0.46
CA PRO A 148 4.64 -14.28 -0.98
C PRO A 148 3.30 -14.12 -1.69
N ILE A 149 3.17 -13.06 -2.49
CA ILE A 149 1.94 -12.75 -3.23
C ILE A 149 2.05 -13.34 -4.62
N VAL A 150 1.34 -14.44 -4.85
CA VAL A 150 1.22 -15.08 -6.17
C VAL A 150 -0.27 -15.26 -6.46
N THR A 151 -0.79 -14.44 -7.36
CA THR A 151 -2.22 -14.40 -7.66
C THR A 151 -2.49 -13.82 -9.04
N ARG A 152 -3.77 -13.78 -9.43
CA ARG A 152 -4.21 -13.10 -10.64
C ARG A 152 -4.14 -11.57 -10.46
N GLY A 153 -3.44 -10.89 -11.34
CA GLY A 153 -3.50 -9.42 -11.44
C GLY A 153 -4.69 -8.97 -12.29
N VAL A 154 -5.39 -7.94 -11.85
CA VAL A 154 -6.46 -7.27 -12.60
C VAL A 154 -6.03 -5.85 -12.93
N LEU A 155 -5.88 -5.55 -14.22
CA LEU A 155 -5.68 -4.18 -14.67
C LEU A 155 -7.02 -3.44 -14.74
N LEU A 156 -7.16 -2.35 -14.01
CA LEU A 156 -8.29 -1.43 -14.11
C LEU A 156 -7.84 -0.17 -14.88
N ASP A 157 -8.25 -0.07 -16.12
CA ASP A 157 -7.83 1.02 -17.02
C ASP A 157 -8.71 2.26 -16.82
N PHE A 158 -8.34 3.09 -15.85
CA PHE A 158 -9.03 4.35 -15.59
C PHE A 158 -8.81 5.40 -16.68
N VAL A 159 -7.71 5.34 -17.41
CA VAL A 159 -7.48 6.24 -18.56
C VAL A 159 -8.48 5.97 -19.65
N ALA A 160 -8.69 4.70 -20.02
CA ALA A 160 -9.72 4.32 -20.98
C ALA A 160 -11.15 4.58 -20.45
N LEU A 161 -11.38 4.41 -19.16
CA LEU A 161 -12.68 4.67 -18.53
C LEU A 161 -13.09 6.14 -18.63
N GLN A 162 -12.15 7.06 -18.42
CA GLN A 162 -12.40 8.51 -18.36
C GLN A 162 -12.08 9.25 -19.67
N GLY A 163 -11.46 8.58 -20.63
CA GLY A 163 -11.05 9.18 -21.89
C GLY A 163 -9.79 10.04 -21.84
N GLY A 164 -8.96 9.87 -20.78
CA GLY A 164 -7.72 10.62 -20.61
C GLY A 164 -7.10 10.42 -19.22
N ASN A 165 -5.95 11.05 -18.99
CA ASN A 165 -5.26 10.98 -17.70
C ASN A 165 -6.11 11.58 -16.57
N LEU A 166 -5.99 10.99 -15.41
CA LEU A 166 -6.63 11.52 -14.20
C LEU A 166 -6.04 12.88 -13.84
N ALA A 167 -6.90 13.81 -13.43
CA ALA A 167 -6.45 15.08 -12.89
C ALA A 167 -5.68 14.86 -11.56
N PRO A 168 -4.67 15.69 -11.25
CA PRO A 168 -4.00 15.66 -9.96
C PRO A 168 -5.02 15.75 -8.81
N GLY A 169 -4.86 14.91 -7.78
CA GLY A 169 -5.76 14.85 -6.63
C GLY A 169 -7.09 14.12 -6.86
N LYS A 170 -7.35 13.60 -8.06
CA LYS A 170 -8.54 12.78 -8.30
C LYS A 170 -8.42 11.46 -7.54
N ALA A 171 -9.28 11.28 -6.54
CA ALA A 171 -9.37 10.02 -5.80
C ALA A 171 -10.05 8.93 -6.64
N ILE A 172 -9.57 7.69 -6.49
CA ILE A 172 -10.22 6.47 -6.97
C ILE A 172 -10.72 5.73 -5.74
N ASN A 173 -12.03 5.73 -5.55
CA ASN A 173 -12.69 5.07 -4.45
C ASN A 173 -13.42 3.81 -4.94
N ARG A 174 -14.18 3.20 -4.06
CA ARG A 174 -14.93 1.98 -4.35
C ARG A 174 -15.86 2.14 -5.56
N ALA A 175 -16.57 3.25 -5.67
CA ALA A 175 -17.51 3.50 -6.76
C ALA A 175 -16.80 3.55 -8.13
N GLU A 176 -15.64 4.19 -8.21
CA GLU A 176 -14.83 4.24 -9.42
C GLU A 176 -14.30 2.85 -9.80
N ILE A 177 -13.87 2.07 -8.82
CA ILE A 177 -13.42 0.68 -9.03
C ILE A 177 -14.57 -0.18 -9.56
N GLU A 178 -15.74 -0.12 -8.95
CA GLU A 178 -16.92 -0.87 -9.38
C GLU A 178 -17.35 -0.49 -10.80
N ALA A 179 -17.30 0.79 -11.15
CA ALA A 179 -17.58 1.28 -12.50
C ALA A 179 -16.56 0.75 -13.54
N ALA A 180 -15.27 0.74 -13.19
CA ALA A 180 -14.23 0.20 -14.07
C ALA A 180 -14.41 -1.30 -14.29
N VAL A 181 -14.66 -2.06 -13.25
CA VAL A 181 -14.94 -3.50 -13.29
C VAL A 181 -16.15 -3.79 -14.19
N ALA A 182 -17.25 -3.05 -14.01
CA ALA A 182 -18.47 -3.21 -14.82
C ALA A 182 -18.22 -2.90 -16.29
N LYS A 183 -17.53 -1.78 -16.59
CA LYS A 183 -17.23 -1.37 -17.97
C LYS A 183 -16.30 -2.34 -18.70
N GLN A 184 -15.28 -2.86 -17.99
CA GLN A 184 -14.32 -3.80 -18.59
C GLN A 184 -14.85 -5.24 -18.64
N GLY A 185 -15.90 -5.58 -17.92
CA GLY A 185 -16.43 -6.93 -17.84
C GLY A 185 -15.47 -7.93 -17.15
N THR A 186 -14.55 -7.44 -16.32
CA THR A 186 -13.55 -8.25 -15.64
C THR A 186 -13.80 -8.24 -14.12
N PRO A 187 -14.52 -9.21 -13.57
CA PRO A 187 -14.85 -9.22 -12.15
C PRO A 187 -13.61 -9.42 -11.28
N ILE A 188 -13.54 -8.66 -10.18
CA ILE A 188 -12.57 -8.88 -9.10
C ILE A 188 -13.02 -10.07 -8.27
N ARG A 189 -12.09 -10.94 -7.92
CA ARG A 189 -12.30 -12.16 -7.13
C ARG A 189 -11.53 -12.08 -5.81
N LYS A 190 -11.90 -12.93 -4.88
CA LYS A 190 -11.14 -13.10 -3.64
C LYS A 190 -9.71 -13.51 -3.98
N GLY A 191 -8.74 -12.77 -3.44
CA GLY A 191 -7.31 -13.03 -3.62
C GLY A 191 -6.67 -12.37 -4.84
N ASP A 192 -7.41 -11.59 -5.65
CA ASP A 192 -6.83 -10.79 -6.76
C ASP A 192 -5.95 -9.66 -6.22
#